data_343353a3caf4af609fa63665dc9fce45
#
_entry.id   343353a3caf4af609fa63665dc9fce45
#
_cell.length_a   1.000
_cell.length_b   1.000
_cell.length_c   1.000
_cell.angle_alpha   90.00
_cell.angle_beta   90.00
_cell.angle_gamma   90.00
#
_symmetry.space_group_name_H-M   'P 1'
#
loop_
_entity.id
_entity.type
_entity.pdbx_description
1 polymer ?
#
loop_
_entity_poly.entity_id
_entity_poly.type
_entity_poly.pdbx_seq_one_letter_code
_entity_poly.pdbx_strand_id
1 'polypeptide(L)'
;MCRFPPGDSALYLRVATADALILPMRLLDSQQVALAQQISQYSYGALYGFLLALIAYNLMLYAGLRETSNLCYSLYLATFILLNLSYTGHAGAWLWPDSLYLKRYSTLLLMMALAWTGLRFARHFLDLASHAPRLDQALRHGSRLAVLLLILCVLADWHALANHLAFASVLLYTLLMVAAGWLSLHHGRVAARYFLAATLCGMLGTALTDLAVWGVIPFNPLTYRAVDLGILLEASLLALALAYQMRQHQQARRQAESLARQDPLTGLLNRRAFLEQGQQLWQDSQRHARNISANGD
;
A
#
# COMPACT_ATOMS: atom_id res chain seq x y z
N MET A 1 -10.61 22.65 26.53
CA MET A 1 -10.76 22.05 27.88
C MET A 1 -11.94 22.71 28.58
N CYS A 2 -12.98 21.96 28.92
CA CYS A 2 -14.07 22.47 29.75
C CYS A 2 -13.65 22.35 31.23
N ARG A 3 -13.70 23.46 31.98
CA ARG A 3 -13.52 23.43 33.45
C ARG A 3 -14.91 23.35 34.07
N PHE A 4 -15.13 22.34 34.88
CA PHE A 4 -16.39 22.19 35.63
C PHE A 4 -16.27 22.93 36.96
N PRO A 5 -17.32 23.68 37.38
CA PRO A 5 -17.35 24.26 38.71
C PRO A 5 -17.47 23.15 39.78
N PRO A 6 -17.07 23.42 41.03
CA PRO A 6 -17.28 22.47 42.12
C PRO A 6 -18.78 22.27 42.38
N GLY A 7 -19.22 21.02 42.50
CA GLY A 7 -20.62 20.59 42.64
C GLY A 7 -21.04 19.67 41.49
N ASP A 8 -22.34 19.30 41.52
CA ASP A 8 -22.94 18.46 40.47
C ASP A 8 -23.08 19.28 39.16
N SER A 9 -22.42 18.82 38.08
CA SER A 9 -22.47 19.49 36.80
C SER A 9 -23.00 18.51 35.73
N ALA A 10 -23.97 18.95 34.93
CA ALA A 10 -24.47 18.18 33.78
C ALA A 10 -23.98 18.82 32.46
N LEU A 11 -23.33 18.02 31.60
CA LEU A 11 -22.92 18.44 30.28
C LEU A 11 -23.88 17.85 29.24
N TYR A 12 -24.60 18.69 28.51
CA TYR A 12 -25.45 18.29 27.39
C TYR A 12 -24.72 18.45 26.08
N LEU A 13 -24.55 17.33 25.34
CA LEU A 13 -23.93 17.32 24.03
C LEU A 13 -24.99 16.97 22.98
N ARG A 14 -25.18 17.84 22.00
CA ARG A 14 -25.98 17.56 20.83
C ARG A 14 -25.05 17.24 19.69
N VAL A 15 -25.09 16.01 19.16
CA VAL A 15 -24.31 15.58 18.01
C VAL A 15 -25.28 15.20 16.89
N ALA A 16 -25.03 15.75 15.69
CA ALA A 16 -25.77 15.41 14.48
C ALA A 16 -24.75 15.10 13.38
N THR A 17 -24.80 13.90 12.84
CA THR A 17 -23.96 13.47 11.74
C THR A 17 -24.78 12.63 10.76
N ALA A 18 -24.41 12.65 9.49
CA ALA A 18 -24.96 11.77 8.46
C ALA A 18 -24.24 10.40 8.39
N ASP A 19 -23.10 10.28 9.06
CA ASP A 19 -22.28 9.09 9.11
C ASP A 19 -22.44 8.36 10.45
N ALA A 20 -21.79 7.19 10.61
CA ALA A 20 -21.84 6.40 11.84
C ALA A 20 -21.44 7.23 13.06
N LEU A 21 -22.33 7.29 14.05
CA LEU A 21 -22.14 8.08 15.27
C LEU A 21 -21.36 7.29 16.32
N ILE A 22 -20.08 7.62 16.50
CA ILE A 22 -19.25 7.06 17.56
C ILE A 22 -18.81 8.22 18.46
N LEU A 23 -19.19 8.14 19.74
CA LEU A 23 -18.83 9.12 20.75
C LEU A 23 -18.09 8.43 21.91
N PRO A 24 -16.78 8.14 21.76
CA PRO A 24 -15.99 7.59 22.86
C PRO A 24 -15.66 8.69 23.87
N MET A 25 -16.61 8.99 24.75
CA MET A 25 -16.39 9.98 25.82
C MET A 25 -15.68 9.35 27.00
N ARG A 26 -14.60 9.98 27.46
CA ARG A 26 -13.89 9.61 28.69
C ARG A 26 -13.65 10.86 29.50
N LEU A 27 -13.92 10.77 30.79
CA LEU A 27 -13.50 11.78 31.76
C LEU A 27 -12.06 11.44 32.16
N LEU A 28 -11.13 12.33 31.87
CA LEU A 28 -9.73 12.16 32.16
C LEU A 28 -9.20 13.41 32.86
N ASP A 29 -8.25 13.23 33.76
CA ASP A 29 -7.50 14.33 34.33
C ASP A 29 -6.56 14.97 33.29
N SER A 30 -6.14 16.20 33.51
CA SER A 30 -5.28 16.97 32.60
C SER A 30 -3.97 16.23 32.25
N GLN A 31 -3.38 15.53 33.22
CA GLN A 31 -2.17 14.73 33.00
C GLN A 31 -2.47 13.49 32.13
N GLN A 32 -3.60 12.82 32.36
CA GLN A 32 -4.03 11.66 31.57
C GLN A 32 -4.35 12.06 30.12
N VAL A 33 -4.96 13.23 29.91
CA VAL A 33 -5.20 13.78 28.56
C VAL A 33 -3.89 14.04 27.84
N ALA A 34 -2.91 14.68 28.51
CA ALA A 34 -1.61 14.97 27.91
C ALA A 34 -0.85 13.67 27.52
N LEU A 35 -0.85 12.67 28.41
CA LEU A 35 -0.24 11.37 28.16
C LEU A 35 -0.92 10.64 26.98
N ALA A 36 -2.26 10.60 26.96
CA ALA A 36 -3.02 9.97 25.88
C ALA A 36 -2.77 10.64 24.53
N GLN A 37 -2.67 11.98 24.49
CA GLN A 37 -2.29 12.73 23.30
C GLN A 37 -0.86 12.42 22.85
N GLN A 38 0.10 12.39 23.76
CA GLN A 38 1.49 12.03 23.45
C GLN A 38 1.59 10.63 22.82
N ILE A 39 0.98 9.61 23.45
CA ILE A 39 0.98 8.25 22.94
C ILE A 39 0.35 8.20 21.54
N SER A 40 -0.76 8.90 21.33
CA SER A 40 -1.43 8.98 20.04
C SER A 40 -0.51 9.62 18.99
N GLN A 41 0.10 10.77 19.28
CA GLN A 41 0.99 11.49 18.35
C GLN A 41 2.21 10.67 17.98
N TYR A 42 2.90 10.05 18.95
CA TYR A 42 4.06 9.20 18.68
C TYR A 42 3.69 7.96 17.86
N SER A 43 2.56 7.34 18.13
CA SER A 43 2.14 6.14 17.40
C SER A 43 1.75 6.46 15.95
N TYR A 44 1.04 7.57 15.68
CA TYR A 44 0.78 8.01 14.30
C TYR A 44 2.05 8.50 13.61
N GLY A 45 2.94 9.20 14.34
CA GLY A 45 4.24 9.58 13.81
C GLY A 45 5.10 8.39 13.38
N ALA A 46 5.12 7.32 14.19
CA ALA A 46 5.82 6.08 13.86
C ALA A 46 5.16 5.37 12.65
N LEU A 47 3.83 5.28 12.60
CA LEU A 47 3.09 4.71 11.46
C LEU A 47 3.43 5.45 10.16
N TYR A 48 3.24 6.77 10.15
CA TYR A 48 3.48 7.56 8.94
C TYR A 48 4.96 7.58 8.55
N GLY A 49 5.88 7.67 9.53
CA GLY A 49 7.32 7.61 9.30
C GLY A 49 7.74 6.29 8.65
N PHE A 50 7.22 5.16 9.13
CA PHE A 50 7.46 3.85 8.54
C PHE A 50 6.92 3.75 7.11
N LEU A 51 5.67 4.17 6.87
CA LEU A 51 5.07 4.14 5.53
C LEU A 51 5.80 5.07 4.55
N LEU A 52 6.20 6.28 4.99
CA LEU A 52 6.99 7.20 4.18
C LEU A 52 8.38 6.63 3.83
N ALA A 53 9.03 5.94 4.76
CA ALA A 53 10.29 5.25 4.49
C ALA A 53 10.12 4.15 3.43
N LEU A 54 9.03 3.36 3.49
CA LEU A 54 8.70 2.37 2.46
C LEU A 54 8.40 3.02 1.11
N ILE A 55 7.67 4.14 1.09
CA ILE A 55 7.40 4.90 -0.14
C ILE A 55 8.71 5.37 -0.77
N ALA A 56 9.58 6.03 0.01
CA ALA A 56 10.86 6.54 -0.47
C ALA A 56 11.75 5.42 -1.02
N TYR A 57 11.84 4.30 -0.30
CA TYR A 57 12.58 3.12 -0.73
C TYR A 57 12.06 2.57 -2.06
N ASN A 58 10.74 2.38 -2.21
CA ASN A 58 10.16 1.83 -3.43
C ASN A 58 10.23 2.81 -4.61
N LEU A 59 10.14 4.12 -4.37
CA LEU A 59 10.37 5.14 -5.41
C LEU A 59 11.82 5.12 -5.90
N MET A 60 12.79 4.96 -4.99
CA MET A 60 14.20 4.81 -5.36
C MET A 60 14.42 3.55 -6.21
N LEU A 61 13.81 2.42 -5.83
CA LEU A 61 13.84 1.19 -6.63
C LEU A 61 13.20 1.39 -8.01
N TYR A 62 12.07 2.07 -8.07
CA TYR A 62 11.44 2.41 -9.36
C TYR A 62 12.34 3.28 -10.23
N ALA A 63 13.01 4.28 -9.66
CA ALA A 63 13.94 5.15 -10.40
C ALA A 63 15.12 4.35 -11.01
N GLY A 64 15.65 3.37 -10.28
CA GLY A 64 16.76 2.53 -10.74
C GLY A 64 16.37 1.40 -11.68
N LEU A 65 15.26 0.72 -11.41
CA LEU A 65 14.88 -0.53 -12.09
C LEU A 65 13.69 -0.38 -13.05
N ARG A 66 12.95 0.73 -12.98
CA ARG A 66 11.76 1.02 -13.79
C ARG A 66 10.63 -0.02 -13.64
N GLU A 67 10.62 -0.77 -12.53
CA GLU A 67 9.57 -1.75 -12.24
C GLU A 67 8.28 -1.07 -11.78
N THR A 68 7.23 -1.15 -12.59
CA THR A 68 5.94 -0.47 -12.36
C THR A 68 5.27 -0.90 -11.04
N SER A 69 5.50 -2.12 -10.57
CA SER A 69 4.96 -2.62 -9.31
C SER A 69 5.39 -1.78 -8.10
N ASN A 70 6.67 -1.32 -8.07
CA ASN A 70 7.20 -0.46 -7.01
C ASN A 70 6.53 0.92 -6.99
N LEU A 71 6.27 1.49 -8.18
CA LEU A 71 5.53 2.76 -8.27
C LEU A 71 4.08 2.61 -7.81
N CYS A 72 3.39 1.55 -8.26
CA CYS A 72 2.01 1.29 -7.86
C CYS A 72 1.89 1.06 -6.35
N TYR A 73 2.85 0.35 -5.74
CA TYR A 73 2.90 0.15 -4.30
C TYR A 73 3.13 1.47 -3.54
N SER A 74 4.04 2.31 -4.00
CA SER A 74 4.27 3.64 -3.41
C SER A 74 3.01 4.52 -3.46
N LEU A 75 2.27 4.48 -4.59
CA LEU A 75 1.00 5.19 -4.73
C LEU A 75 -0.08 4.64 -3.78
N TYR A 76 -0.14 3.32 -3.62
CA TYR A 76 -1.06 2.68 -2.67
C TYR A 76 -0.81 3.15 -1.24
N LEU A 77 0.45 3.10 -0.78
CA LEU A 77 0.81 3.57 0.57
C LEU A 77 0.58 5.07 0.77
N ALA A 78 0.90 5.89 -0.24
CA ALA A 78 0.64 7.34 -0.18
C ALA A 78 -0.86 7.64 -0.07
N THR A 79 -1.69 6.92 -0.84
CA THR A 79 -3.16 7.06 -0.77
C THR A 79 -3.69 6.60 0.58
N PHE A 80 -3.11 5.54 1.18
CA PHE A 80 -3.48 5.12 2.54
C PHE A 80 -3.16 6.20 3.57
N ILE A 81 -1.97 6.81 3.52
CA ILE A 81 -1.61 7.91 4.45
C ILE A 81 -2.64 9.05 4.34
N LEU A 82 -3.00 9.47 3.12
CA LEU A 82 -3.98 10.54 2.91
C LEU A 82 -5.38 10.15 3.43
N LEU A 83 -5.80 8.90 3.19
CA LEU A 83 -7.06 8.38 3.73
C LEU A 83 -7.06 8.36 5.26
N ASN A 84 -5.99 7.87 5.87
CA ASN A 84 -5.87 7.82 7.32
C ASN A 84 -5.86 9.23 7.95
N LEU A 85 -5.17 10.19 7.34
CA LEU A 85 -5.22 11.61 7.74
C LEU A 85 -6.63 12.20 7.62
N SER A 86 -7.39 11.82 6.58
CA SER A 86 -8.78 12.25 6.40
C SER A 86 -9.71 11.63 7.43
N TYR A 87 -9.60 10.31 7.62
CA TYR A 87 -10.41 9.53 8.57
C TYR A 87 -10.16 9.93 10.02
N THR A 88 -8.91 10.22 10.41
CA THR A 88 -8.55 10.69 11.76
C THR A 88 -8.84 12.17 12.00
N GLY A 89 -9.31 12.89 10.98
CA GLY A 89 -9.66 14.32 11.06
C GLY A 89 -8.46 15.27 10.92
N HIS A 90 -7.22 14.77 10.88
CA HIS A 90 -6.02 15.61 10.73
C HIS A 90 -6.02 16.36 9.40
N ALA A 91 -6.45 15.72 8.31
CA ALA A 91 -6.54 16.37 7.00
C ALA A 91 -7.54 17.53 7.01
N GLY A 92 -8.69 17.36 7.69
CA GLY A 92 -9.68 18.42 7.84
C GLY A 92 -9.17 19.63 8.63
N ALA A 93 -8.21 19.42 9.53
CA ALA A 93 -7.59 20.50 10.32
C ALA A 93 -6.44 21.19 9.56
N TRP A 94 -5.66 20.44 8.75
CA TRP A 94 -4.40 20.94 8.17
C TRP A 94 -4.49 21.23 6.67
N LEU A 95 -5.17 20.36 5.89
CA LEU A 95 -5.18 20.44 4.43
C LEU A 95 -6.36 21.27 3.88
N TRP A 96 -7.55 21.17 4.51
CA TRP A 96 -8.74 21.90 4.08
C TRP A 96 -9.59 22.39 5.26
N PRO A 97 -9.03 23.29 6.12
CA PRO A 97 -9.71 23.75 7.33
C PRO A 97 -11.05 24.47 7.03
N ASP A 98 -11.14 25.18 5.91
CA ASP A 98 -12.26 26.05 5.57
C ASP A 98 -13.28 25.43 4.62
N SER A 99 -12.98 24.24 4.02
CA SER A 99 -13.85 23.61 3.05
C SER A 99 -14.73 22.51 3.65
N LEU A 100 -16.01 22.84 3.94
CA LEU A 100 -17.00 21.86 4.38
C LEU A 100 -17.25 20.76 3.35
N TYR A 101 -17.20 21.10 2.06
CA TYR A 101 -17.38 20.17 0.98
C TYR A 101 -16.26 19.10 0.96
N LEU A 102 -15.00 19.52 1.05
CA LEU A 102 -13.88 18.58 1.12
C LEU A 102 -13.92 17.73 2.41
N LYS A 103 -14.31 18.31 3.55
CA LYS A 103 -14.49 17.53 4.79
C LYS A 103 -15.53 16.43 4.62
N ARG A 104 -16.58 16.68 3.84
CA ARG A 104 -17.67 15.72 3.61
C ARG A 104 -17.31 14.61 2.64
N TYR A 105 -16.55 14.91 1.58
CA TYR A 105 -16.32 13.97 0.47
C TYR A 105 -14.91 13.40 0.41
N SER A 106 -13.91 14.01 1.07
CA SER A 106 -12.50 13.59 0.96
C SER A 106 -12.27 12.13 1.35
N THR A 107 -12.90 11.67 2.42
CA THR A 107 -12.75 10.27 2.88
C THR A 107 -13.29 9.30 1.83
N LEU A 108 -14.47 9.56 1.24
CA LEU A 108 -15.06 8.70 0.20
C LEU A 108 -14.21 8.66 -1.08
N LEU A 109 -13.70 9.83 -1.50
CA LEU A 109 -12.80 9.92 -2.66
C LEU A 109 -11.48 9.18 -2.41
N LEU A 110 -10.91 9.32 -1.21
CA LEU A 110 -9.67 8.62 -0.83
C LEU A 110 -9.86 7.12 -0.63
N MET A 111 -11.02 6.66 -0.13
CA MET A 111 -11.37 5.24 -0.10
C MET A 111 -11.39 4.64 -1.50
N MET A 112 -12.03 5.31 -2.46
CA MET A 112 -12.04 4.87 -3.85
C MET A 112 -10.65 4.91 -4.49
N ALA A 113 -9.85 5.96 -4.21
CA ALA A 113 -8.48 6.06 -4.68
C ALA A 113 -7.59 4.94 -4.11
N LEU A 114 -7.76 4.59 -2.83
CA LEU A 114 -7.06 3.47 -2.20
C LEU A 114 -7.43 2.14 -2.88
N ALA A 115 -8.72 1.87 -3.08
CA ALA A 115 -9.19 0.69 -3.77
C ALA A 115 -8.63 0.60 -5.21
N TRP A 116 -8.61 1.72 -5.93
CA TRP A 116 -8.09 1.79 -7.29
C TRP A 116 -6.57 1.58 -7.35
N THR A 117 -5.80 2.24 -6.49
CA THR A 117 -4.34 2.09 -6.43
C THR A 117 -3.93 0.69 -5.96
N GLY A 118 -4.62 0.13 -4.96
CA GLY A 118 -4.41 -1.25 -4.50
C GLY A 118 -4.70 -2.28 -5.60
N LEU A 119 -5.83 -2.12 -6.30
CA LEU A 119 -6.16 -3.00 -7.42
C LEU A 119 -5.16 -2.88 -8.57
N ARG A 120 -4.70 -1.66 -8.88
CA ARG A 120 -3.64 -1.43 -9.88
C ARG A 120 -2.33 -2.11 -9.47
N PHE A 121 -1.95 -1.99 -8.19
CA PHE A 121 -0.79 -2.69 -7.64
C PHE A 121 -0.94 -4.22 -7.79
N ALA A 122 -2.06 -4.79 -7.32
CA ALA A 122 -2.32 -6.23 -7.42
C ALA A 122 -2.20 -6.77 -8.85
N ARG A 123 -2.79 -6.07 -9.83
CA ARG A 123 -2.73 -6.44 -11.24
C ARG A 123 -1.31 -6.48 -11.80
N HIS A 124 -0.48 -5.50 -11.46
CA HIS A 124 0.92 -5.46 -11.89
C HIS A 124 1.79 -6.46 -11.13
N PHE A 125 1.62 -6.54 -9.81
CA PHE A 125 2.39 -7.44 -8.97
C PHE A 125 2.14 -8.92 -9.30
N LEU A 126 0.87 -9.29 -9.48
CA LEU A 126 0.47 -10.66 -9.84
C LEU A 126 0.63 -10.94 -11.34
N ASP A 127 0.92 -9.92 -12.16
CA ASP A 127 1.01 -10.01 -13.61
C ASP A 127 -0.23 -10.69 -14.23
N LEU A 128 -1.42 -10.18 -13.83
CA LEU A 128 -2.71 -10.76 -14.27
C LEU A 128 -2.88 -10.74 -15.79
N ALA A 129 -2.25 -9.78 -16.47
CA ALA A 129 -2.34 -9.64 -17.92
C ALA A 129 -1.81 -10.88 -18.66
N SER A 130 -0.84 -11.61 -18.07
CA SER A 130 -0.22 -12.79 -18.71
C SER A 130 -1.05 -14.06 -18.57
N HIS A 131 -1.69 -14.29 -17.43
CA HIS A 131 -2.36 -15.56 -17.15
C HIS A 131 -3.89 -15.45 -17.01
N ALA A 132 -4.44 -14.25 -16.80
CA ALA A 132 -5.86 -13.99 -16.67
C ALA A 132 -6.29 -12.68 -17.37
N PRO A 133 -6.09 -12.53 -18.71
CA PRO A 133 -6.27 -11.25 -19.40
C PRO A 133 -7.72 -10.74 -19.37
N ARG A 134 -8.71 -11.64 -19.35
CA ARG A 134 -10.12 -11.25 -19.22
C ARG A 134 -10.41 -10.63 -17.85
N LEU A 135 -9.86 -11.22 -16.78
CA LEU A 135 -9.98 -10.67 -15.43
C LEU A 135 -9.29 -9.32 -15.34
N ASP A 136 -8.07 -9.20 -15.88
CA ASP A 136 -7.31 -7.94 -15.90
C ASP A 136 -8.11 -6.82 -16.59
N GLN A 137 -8.71 -7.09 -17.74
CA GLN A 137 -9.55 -6.13 -18.46
C GLN A 137 -10.80 -5.75 -17.66
N ALA A 138 -11.51 -6.73 -17.09
CA ALA A 138 -12.71 -6.51 -16.27
C ALA A 138 -12.40 -5.63 -15.06
N LEU A 139 -11.30 -5.90 -14.34
CA LEU A 139 -10.86 -5.10 -13.22
C LEU A 139 -10.47 -3.67 -13.62
N ARG A 140 -9.85 -3.51 -14.79
CA ARG A 140 -9.45 -2.20 -15.33
C ARG A 140 -10.66 -1.35 -15.68
N HIS A 141 -11.63 -1.91 -16.39
CA HIS A 141 -12.82 -1.17 -16.81
C HIS A 141 -13.78 -0.95 -15.65
N GLY A 142 -14.00 -1.97 -14.81
CA GLY A 142 -14.84 -1.87 -13.61
C GLY A 142 -14.35 -0.81 -12.63
N SER A 143 -13.03 -0.76 -12.36
CA SER A 143 -12.47 0.25 -11.47
C SER A 143 -12.60 1.69 -12.02
N ARG A 144 -12.40 1.89 -13.33
CA ARG A 144 -12.60 3.20 -13.97
C ARG A 144 -14.06 3.63 -13.91
N LEU A 145 -14.99 2.71 -14.17
CA LEU A 145 -16.42 2.98 -14.09
C LEU A 145 -16.84 3.37 -12.68
N ALA A 146 -16.38 2.64 -11.65
CA ALA A 146 -16.68 2.96 -10.26
C ALA A 146 -16.15 4.34 -9.83
N VAL A 147 -14.92 4.69 -10.23
CA VAL A 147 -14.36 6.03 -10.00
C VAL A 147 -15.20 7.10 -10.68
N LEU A 148 -15.60 6.89 -11.94
CA LEU A 148 -16.44 7.82 -12.68
C LEU A 148 -17.79 8.02 -12.00
N LEU A 149 -18.46 6.92 -11.62
CA LEU A 149 -19.75 6.98 -10.92
C LEU A 149 -19.64 7.71 -9.58
N LEU A 150 -18.56 7.48 -8.81
CA LEU A 150 -18.34 8.20 -7.55
C LEU A 150 -18.19 9.70 -7.80
N ILE A 151 -17.38 10.08 -8.79
CA ILE A 151 -17.19 11.50 -9.14
C ILE A 151 -18.53 12.13 -9.54
N LEU A 152 -19.35 11.46 -10.33
CA LEU A 152 -20.68 11.96 -10.70
C LEU A 152 -21.60 12.13 -9.47
N CYS A 153 -21.59 11.17 -8.53
CA CYS A 153 -22.35 11.28 -7.28
C CYS A 153 -21.88 12.45 -6.43
N VAL A 154 -20.57 12.69 -6.36
CA VAL A 154 -19.99 13.82 -5.62
C VAL A 154 -20.40 15.15 -6.29
N LEU A 155 -20.30 15.27 -7.60
CA LEU A 155 -20.70 16.48 -8.34
C LEU A 155 -22.20 16.77 -8.23
N ALA A 156 -23.03 15.71 -8.15
CA ALA A 156 -24.47 15.84 -7.97
C ALA A 156 -24.90 16.04 -6.51
N ASP A 157 -23.97 16.08 -5.57
CA ASP A 157 -24.19 16.18 -4.10
C ASP A 157 -25.06 15.04 -3.54
N TRP A 158 -24.99 13.85 -4.16
CA TRP A 158 -25.72 12.64 -3.72
C TRP A 158 -24.88 11.87 -2.68
N HIS A 159 -24.73 12.43 -1.48
CA HIS A 159 -23.85 11.91 -0.45
C HIS A 159 -24.17 10.46 -0.04
N ALA A 160 -25.44 10.13 0.19
CA ALA A 160 -25.85 8.78 0.57
C ALA A 160 -25.45 7.73 -0.50
N LEU A 161 -25.68 8.02 -1.79
CA LEU A 161 -25.31 7.14 -2.88
C LEU A 161 -23.77 7.04 -3.02
N ALA A 162 -23.06 8.15 -2.89
CA ALA A 162 -21.59 8.18 -2.90
C ALA A 162 -21.00 7.31 -1.78
N ASN A 163 -21.60 7.38 -0.58
CA ASN A 163 -21.20 6.59 0.58
C ASN A 163 -21.37 5.08 0.30
N HIS A 164 -22.58 4.65 -0.11
CA HIS A 164 -22.83 3.24 -0.45
C HIS A 164 -21.92 2.75 -1.58
N LEU A 165 -21.70 3.56 -2.61
CA LEU A 165 -20.82 3.20 -3.73
C LEU A 165 -19.37 3.04 -3.29
N ALA A 166 -18.87 3.93 -2.42
CA ALA A 166 -17.50 3.85 -1.91
C ALA A 166 -17.29 2.58 -1.08
N PHE A 167 -18.16 2.30 -0.10
CA PHE A 167 -18.06 1.09 0.73
C PHE A 167 -18.23 -0.19 -0.06
N ALA A 168 -19.24 -0.26 -0.96
CA ALA A 168 -19.45 -1.41 -1.82
C ALA A 168 -18.24 -1.67 -2.73
N SER A 169 -17.63 -0.60 -3.27
CA SER A 169 -16.44 -0.71 -4.11
C SER A 169 -15.23 -1.23 -3.34
N VAL A 170 -14.96 -0.72 -2.14
CA VAL A 170 -13.86 -1.19 -1.28
C VAL A 170 -14.04 -2.67 -0.97
N LEU A 171 -15.23 -3.09 -0.54
CA LEU A 171 -15.53 -4.49 -0.25
C LEU A 171 -15.33 -5.37 -1.49
N LEU A 172 -15.92 -4.98 -2.63
CA LEU A 172 -15.81 -5.72 -3.88
C LEU A 172 -14.35 -5.85 -4.33
N TYR A 173 -13.58 -4.75 -4.30
CA TYR A 173 -12.18 -4.78 -4.73
C TYR A 173 -11.30 -5.59 -3.80
N THR A 174 -11.56 -5.57 -2.50
CA THR A 174 -10.84 -6.43 -1.54
C THR A 174 -11.09 -7.91 -1.83
N LEU A 175 -12.34 -8.30 -2.07
CA LEU A 175 -12.68 -9.68 -2.45
C LEU A 175 -12.03 -10.07 -3.79
N LEU A 176 -12.03 -9.17 -4.77
CA LEU A 176 -11.38 -9.39 -6.06
C LEU A 176 -9.87 -9.51 -5.96
N MET A 177 -9.21 -8.75 -5.05
CA MET A 177 -7.77 -8.89 -4.77
C MET A 177 -7.45 -10.26 -4.17
N VAL A 178 -8.24 -10.75 -3.23
CA VAL A 178 -8.09 -12.10 -2.67
C VAL A 178 -8.28 -13.16 -3.76
N ALA A 179 -9.34 -13.04 -4.57
CA ALA A 179 -9.61 -13.98 -5.67
C ALA A 179 -8.47 -13.97 -6.71
N ALA A 180 -7.93 -12.80 -7.07
CA ALA A 180 -6.81 -12.66 -7.99
C ALA A 180 -5.53 -13.29 -7.42
N GLY A 181 -5.25 -13.07 -6.14
CA GLY A 181 -4.14 -13.70 -5.43
C GLY A 181 -4.25 -15.22 -5.39
N TRP A 182 -5.45 -15.73 -5.08
CA TRP A 182 -5.74 -17.16 -5.09
C TRP A 182 -5.57 -17.79 -6.47
N LEU A 183 -6.11 -17.16 -7.50
CA LEU A 183 -5.93 -17.60 -8.89
C LEU A 183 -4.45 -17.64 -9.30
N SER A 184 -3.69 -16.60 -8.95
CA SER A 184 -2.25 -16.53 -9.25
C SER A 184 -1.44 -17.59 -8.50
N LEU A 185 -1.87 -17.95 -7.28
CA LEU A 185 -1.26 -19.03 -6.51
C LEU A 185 -1.46 -20.39 -7.20
N HIS A 186 -2.67 -20.67 -7.71
CA HIS A 186 -2.95 -21.88 -8.48
C HIS A 186 -2.15 -21.98 -9.78
N HIS A 187 -1.75 -20.85 -10.35
CA HIS A 187 -0.83 -20.80 -11.50
C HIS A 187 0.66 -20.90 -11.11
N GLY A 188 0.96 -21.33 -9.87
CA GLY A 188 2.31 -21.63 -9.41
C GLY A 188 3.17 -20.41 -9.06
N ARG A 189 2.59 -19.21 -8.94
CA ARG A 189 3.33 -18.01 -8.57
C ARG A 189 3.59 -17.94 -7.07
N VAL A 190 4.83 -18.20 -6.68
CA VAL A 190 5.24 -18.22 -5.26
C VAL A 190 5.02 -16.86 -4.57
N ALA A 191 5.20 -15.74 -5.28
CA ALA A 191 4.97 -14.40 -4.74
C ALA A 191 3.51 -14.16 -4.33
N ALA A 192 2.54 -14.88 -4.95
CA ALA A 192 1.11 -14.73 -4.65
C ALA A 192 0.74 -15.15 -3.21
N ARG A 193 1.49 -16.07 -2.58
CA ARG A 193 1.25 -16.44 -1.16
C ARG A 193 1.54 -15.29 -0.20
N TYR A 194 2.62 -14.54 -0.44
CA TYR A 194 2.95 -13.36 0.37
C TYR A 194 1.93 -12.26 0.16
N PHE A 195 1.48 -12.08 -1.08
CA PHE A 195 0.41 -11.14 -1.41
C PHE A 195 -0.89 -11.48 -0.68
N LEU A 196 -1.32 -12.75 -0.72
CA LEU A 196 -2.52 -13.20 -0.01
C LEU A 196 -2.41 -13.01 1.50
N ALA A 197 -1.28 -13.39 2.11
CA ALA A 197 -1.06 -13.18 3.54
C ALA A 197 -1.15 -11.69 3.90
N ALA A 198 -0.52 -10.83 3.10
CA ALA A 198 -0.57 -9.38 3.28
C ALA A 198 -2.00 -8.84 3.19
N THR A 199 -2.72 -9.17 2.12
CA THR A 199 -4.11 -8.73 1.89
C THR A 199 -5.04 -9.20 3.01
N LEU A 200 -4.86 -10.44 3.52
CA LEU A 200 -5.64 -10.96 4.64
C LEU A 200 -5.36 -10.18 5.93
N CYS A 201 -4.10 -9.79 6.20
CA CYS A 201 -3.77 -8.95 7.36
C CYS A 201 -4.46 -7.58 7.28
N GLY A 202 -4.42 -6.92 6.11
CA GLY A 202 -5.13 -5.67 5.87
C GLY A 202 -6.64 -5.80 6.04
N MET A 203 -7.23 -6.86 5.44
CA MET A 203 -8.66 -7.18 5.59
C MET A 203 -9.08 -7.35 7.05
N LEU A 204 -8.32 -8.13 7.82
CA LEU A 204 -8.63 -8.37 9.23
C LEU A 204 -8.57 -7.07 10.04
N GLY A 205 -7.54 -6.25 9.81
CA GLY A 205 -7.41 -4.94 10.45
C GLY A 205 -8.61 -4.03 10.14
N THR A 206 -8.97 -3.91 8.86
CA THR A 206 -10.11 -3.10 8.41
C THR A 206 -11.44 -3.64 8.97
N ALA A 207 -11.67 -4.96 8.86
CA ALA A 207 -12.89 -5.58 9.36
C ALA A 207 -13.08 -5.40 10.87
N LEU A 208 -12.03 -5.52 11.67
CA LEU A 208 -12.08 -5.27 13.11
C LEU A 208 -12.43 -3.81 13.42
N THR A 209 -11.85 -2.86 12.67
CA THR A 209 -12.18 -1.44 12.84
C THR A 209 -13.63 -1.16 12.45
N ASP A 210 -14.09 -1.69 11.31
CA ASP A 210 -15.46 -1.49 10.82
C ASP A 210 -16.51 -2.08 11.79
N LEU A 211 -16.28 -3.30 12.30
CA LEU A 211 -17.16 -3.93 13.29
C LEU A 211 -17.22 -3.13 14.60
N ALA A 212 -16.12 -2.51 15.03
CA ALA A 212 -16.10 -1.63 16.17
C ALA A 212 -16.85 -0.32 15.90
N VAL A 213 -16.71 0.23 14.69
CA VAL A 213 -17.40 1.44 14.23
C VAL A 213 -18.92 1.20 14.13
N TRP A 214 -19.33 0.02 13.69
CA TRP A 214 -20.76 -0.36 13.64
C TRP A 214 -21.35 -0.81 14.96
N GLY A 215 -20.53 -0.85 16.05
CA GLY A 215 -20.98 -1.25 17.38
C GLY A 215 -21.25 -2.74 17.54
N VAL A 216 -20.80 -3.57 16.61
CA VAL A 216 -20.91 -5.05 16.69
C VAL A 216 -19.96 -5.61 17.73
N ILE A 217 -18.75 -5.01 17.84
CA ILE A 217 -17.77 -5.33 18.88
C ILE A 217 -17.48 -4.08 19.73
N PRO A 218 -17.00 -4.24 20.97
CA PRO A 218 -16.73 -3.12 21.84
C PRO A 218 -15.73 -2.15 21.23
N PHE A 219 -16.07 -0.86 21.22
CA PHE A 219 -15.18 0.20 20.79
C PHE A 219 -14.11 0.43 21.86
N ASN A 220 -12.86 0.15 21.52
CA ASN A 220 -11.69 0.43 22.34
C ASN A 220 -10.52 0.92 21.47
N PRO A 221 -9.44 1.48 22.04
CA PRO A 221 -8.31 1.97 21.25
C PRO A 221 -7.65 0.93 20.37
N LEU A 222 -7.66 -0.37 20.75
CA LEU A 222 -7.09 -1.45 19.94
C LEU A 222 -7.98 -1.78 18.75
N THR A 223 -9.30 -1.94 18.96
CA THR A 223 -10.22 -2.25 17.86
C THR A 223 -10.34 -1.09 16.86
N TYR A 224 -10.34 0.16 17.33
CA TYR A 224 -10.36 1.33 16.46
C TYR A 224 -9.08 1.46 15.63
N ARG A 225 -7.92 1.10 16.20
CA ARG A 225 -6.61 1.16 15.53
C ARG A 225 -6.18 -0.15 14.89
N ALA A 226 -7.06 -1.12 14.80
CA ALA A 226 -6.76 -2.40 14.17
C ALA A 226 -6.39 -2.23 12.69
N VAL A 227 -6.99 -1.26 11.99
CA VAL A 227 -6.63 -0.91 10.61
C VAL A 227 -5.18 -0.43 10.50
N ASP A 228 -4.68 0.34 11.49
CA ASP A 228 -3.29 0.83 11.50
C ASP A 228 -2.29 -0.32 11.64
N LEU A 229 -2.60 -1.30 12.50
CA LEU A 229 -1.80 -2.53 12.66
C LEU A 229 -1.90 -3.42 11.43
N GLY A 230 -3.10 -3.55 10.87
CA GLY A 230 -3.34 -4.29 9.64
C GLY A 230 -2.48 -3.80 8.48
N ILE A 231 -2.45 -2.48 8.26
CA ILE A 231 -1.65 -1.89 7.17
C ILE A 231 -0.15 -2.00 7.44
N LEU A 232 0.32 -1.91 8.68
CA LEU A 232 1.74 -2.11 9.01
C LEU A 232 2.20 -3.52 8.64
N LEU A 233 1.39 -4.54 8.98
CA LEU A 233 1.67 -5.94 8.62
C LEU A 233 1.56 -6.14 7.10
N GLU A 234 0.48 -5.66 6.49
CA GLU A 234 0.28 -5.72 5.05
C GLU A 234 1.42 -5.07 4.29
N ALA A 235 1.78 -3.83 4.63
CA ALA A 235 2.86 -3.11 3.98
C ALA A 235 4.21 -3.83 4.14
N SER A 236 4.51 -4.36 5.32
CA SER A 236 5.74 -5.12 5.56
C SER A 236 5.79 -6.40 4.71
N LEU A 237 4.71 -7.16 4.65
CA LEU A 237 4.63 -8.39 3.86
C LEU A 237 4.69 -8.11 2.36
N LEU A 238 4.04 -7.04 1.88
CA LEU A 238 4.11 -6.62 0.48
C LEU A 238 5.51 -6.13 0.10
N ALA A 239 6.20 -5.42 0.98
CA ALA A 239 7.59 -5.01 0.75
C ALA A 239 8.52 -6.23 0.64
N LEU A 240 8.34 -7.25 1.50
CA LEU A 240 9.06 -8.52 1.41
C LEU A 240 8.74 -9.27 0.11
N ALA A 241 7.47 -9.29 -0.29
CA ALA A 241 7.03 -9.91 -1.53
C ALA A 241 7.68 -9.25 -2.76
N LEU A 242 7.72 -7.92 -2.81
CA LEU A 242 8.39 -7.16 -3.87
C LEU A 242 9.90 -7.43 -3.88
N ALA A 243 10.56 -7.44 -2.72
CA ALA A 243 11.98 -7.75 -2.62
C ALA A 243 12.30 -9.17 -3.12
N TYR A 244 11.44 -10.15 -2.78
CA TYR A 244 11.55 -11.52 -3.27
C TYR A 244 11.41 -11.60 -4.80
N GLN A 245 10.38 -10.97 -5.36
CA GLN A 245 10.14 -10.93 -6.80
C GLN A 245 11.31 -10.29 -7.55
N MET A 246 11.85 -9.20 -7.02
CA MET A 246 13.02 -8.53 -7.59
C MET A 246 14.27 -9.43 -7.61
N ARG A 247 14.54 -10.14 -6.51
CA ARG A 247 15.67 -11.10 -6.47
C ARG A 247 15.53 -12.18 -7.54
N GLN A 248 14.31 -12.70 -7.73
CA GLN A 248 14.06 -13.70 -8.77
C GLN A 248 14.31 -13.14 -10.18
N HIS A 249 13.82 -11.92 -10.47
CA HIS A 249 14.08 -11.28 -11.77
C HIS A 249 15.56 -11.03 -12.01
N GLN A 250 16.31 -10.60 -10.98
CA GLN A 250 17.76 -10.40 -11.10
C GLN A 250 18.50 -11.72 -11.32
N GLN A 251 18.12 -12.80 -10.63
CA GLN A 251 18.71 -14.11 -10.82
C GLN A 251 18.46 -14.65 -12.24
N ALA A 252 17.21 -14.55 -12.71
CA ALA A 252 16.85 -14.97 -14.06
C ALA A 252 17.62 -14.17 -15.14
N ARG A 253 17.79 -12.84 -14.95
CA ARG A 253 18.60 -12.01 -15.82
C ARG A 253 20.05 -12.45 -15.83
N ARG A 254 20.67 -12.65 -14.66
CA ARG A 254 22.08 -13.13 -14.57
C ARG A 254 22.28 -14.49 -15.24
N GLN A 255 21.32 -15.40 -15.07
CA GLN A 255 21.36 -16.71 -15.74
C GLN A 255 21.26 -16.57 -17.26
N ALA A 256 20.32 -15.75 -17.75
CA ALA A 256 20.18 -15.47 -19.17
C ALA A 256 21.44 -14.82 -19.76
N GLU A 257 22.05 -13.87 -19.04
CA GLU A 257 23.31 -13.22 -19.43
C GLU A 257 24.47 -14.21 -19.45
N SER A 258 24.57 -15.12 -18.46
CA SER A 258 25.62 -16.15 -18.43
C SER A 258 25.50 -17.13 -19.61
N LEU A 259 24.27 -17.58 -19.91
CA LEU A 259 24.01 -18.44 -21.08
C LEU A 259 24.29 -17.72 -22.39
N ALA A 260 23.97 -16.42 -22.50
CA ALA A 260 24.25 -15.62 -23.69
C ALA A 260 25.77 -15.35 -23.93
N ARG A 261 26.61 -15.54 -22.88
CA ARG A 261 28.09 -15.37 -22.97
C ARG A 261 28.81 -16.65 -23.36
N GLN A 262 28.14 -17.81 -23.34
CA GLN A 262 28.70 -19.09 -23.72
C GLN A 262 28.30 -19.47 -25.16
N ASP A 263 29.18 -20.14 -25.87
CA ASP A 263 28.88 -20.77 -27.13
C ASP A 263 28.13 -22.09 -26.89
N PRO A 264 26.93 -22.28 -27.49
CA PRO A 264 26.08 -23.43 -27.20
C PRO A 264 26.66 -24.79 -27.64
N LEU A 265 27.65 -24.77 -28.53
CA LEU A 265 28.28 -26.00 -29.05
C LEU A 265 29.50 -26.41 -28.24
N THR A 266 30.29 -25.46 -27.80
CA THR A 266 31.58 -25.73 -27.13
C THR A 266 31.55 -25.52 -25.63
N GLY A 267 30.54 -24.81 -25.09
CA GLY A 267 30.45 -24.43 -23.67
C GLY A 267 31.46 -23.34 -23.25
N LEU A 268 32.32 -22.91 -24.16
CA LEU A 268 33.33 -21.86 -23.93
C LEU A 268 32.70 -20.47 -24.06
N LEU A 269 33.43 -19.43 -23.61
CA LEU A 269 33.01 -18.04 -23.84
C LEU A 269 32.87 -17.79 -25.34
N ASN A 270 31.75 -17.20 -25.78
CA ASN A 270 31.61 -16.77 -27.15
C ASN A 270 32.60 -15.63 -27.45
N ARG A 271 32.88 -15.39 -28.71
CA ARG A 271 33.88 -14.42 -29.20
C ARG A 271 33.71 -13.03 -28.54
N ARG A 272 32.47 -12.59 -28.37
CA ARG A 272 32.18 -11.28 -27.76
C ARG A 272 32.58 -11.23 -26.30
N ALA A 273 32.14 -12.22 -25.52
CA ALA A 273 32.44 -12.31 -24.08
C ALA A 273 33.93 -12.48 -23.82
N PHE A 274 34.65 -13.24 -24.68
CA PHE A 274 36.10 -13.41 -24.61
C PHE A 274 36.83 -12.08 -24.83
N LEU A 275 36.44 -11.30 -25.84
CA LEU A 275 37.06 -10.01 -26.12
C LEU A 275 36.75 -8.97 -24.99
N GLU A 276 35.53 -8.95 -24.50
CA GLU A 276 35.14 -8.06 -23.38
C GLU A 276 35.97 -8.37 -22.12
N GLN A 277 36.12 -9.64 -21.77
CA GLN A 277 36.93 -10.10 -20.64
C GLN A 277 38.42 -9.80 -20.82
N GLY A 278 38.95 -10.02 -22.03
CA GLY A 278 40.32 -9.68 -22.35
C GLY A 278 40.61 -8.18 -22.23
N GLN A 279 39.70 -7.33 -22.68
CA GLN A 279 39.80 -5.88 -22.49
C GLN A 279 39.76 -5.46 -21.02
N GLN A 280 38.91 -6.07 -20.23
CA GLN A 280 38.85 -5.79 -18.78
C GLN A 280 40.14 -6.18 -18.06
N LEU A 281 40.65 -7.39 -18.34
CA LEU A 281 41.92 -7.87 -17.77
C LEU A 281 43.08 -6.97 -18.21
N TRP A 282 43.09 -6.52 -19.44
CA TRP A 282 44.10 -5.60 -19.97
C TRP A 282 44.08 -4.26 -19.22
N GLN A 283 42.90 -3.66 -19.04
CA GLN A 283 42.75 -2.41 -18.31
C GLN A 283 43.15 -2.55 -16.83
N ASP A 284 42.79 -3.66 -16.18
CA ASP A 284 43.14 -3.93 -14.78
C ASP A 284 44.65 -4.17 -14.62
N SER A 285 45.28 -4.84 -15.59
CA SER A 285 46.74 -5.01 -15.63
C SER A 285 47.48 -3.69 -15.75
N GLN A 286 46.99 -2.79 -16.60
CA GLN A 286 47.57 -1.44 -16.73
C GLN A 286 47.41 -0.61 -15.45
N ARG A 287 46.29 -0.75 -14.77
CA ARG A 287 46.05 -0.04 -13.49
C ARG A 287 46.91 -0.55 -12.33
N HIS A 288 47.22 -1.84 -12.31
CA HIS A 288 47.89 -2.48 -11.20
C HIS A 288 49.32 -2.91 -11.51
N ALA A 289 49.87 -2.52 -12.68
CA ALA A 289 51.20 -2.91 -13.19
C ALA A 289 51.48 -4.43 -13.08
N ARG A 290 50.46 -5.28 -13.30
CA ARG A 290 50.55 -6.75 -13.27
C ARG A 290 50.67 -7.29 -14.67
N ASN A 291 51.61 -8.23 -14.88
CA ASN A 291 51.74 -8.95 -16.16
C ASN A 291 50.59 -9.93 -16.37
N ILE A 292 49.96 -9.89 -17.52
CA ILE A 292 48.95 -10.85 -17.92
C ILE A 292 49.63 -11.86 -18.86
N SER A 293 49.53 -13.15 -18.52
CA SER A 293 49.84 -14.24 -19.46
C SER A 293 48.52 -14.87 -19.91
N ALA A 294 48.32 -15.02 -21.23
CA ALA A 294 47.24 -15.80 -21.80
C ALA A 294 47.74 -17.24 -21.91
N ASN A 295 47.44 -18.08 -20.89
CA ASN A 295 47.56 -19.53 -21.06
C ASN A 295 46.21 -20.03 -21.59
N GLY A 296 46.19 -20.52 -22.84
CA GLY A 296 45.13 -21.34 -23.34
C GLY A 296 45.43 -22.78 -22.92
N ASP A 297 44.65 -23.25 -21.93
CA ASP A 297 44.41 -24.68 -21.72
C ASP A 297 43.01 -25.00 -22.15
#